data_d8339231e418ae2579380ab465c4207a
#
_entry.id   d8339231e418ae2579380ab465c4207a
#
_cell.length_a   1.000
_cell.length_b   1.000
_cell.length_c   1.000
_cell.angle_alpha   90.00
_cell.angle_beta   90.00
_cell.angle_gamma   90.00
#
_symmetry.space_group_name_H-M   'P 1'
#
loop_
_entity.id
_entity.type
_entity.pdbx_description
1 polymer ?
#
loop_
_entity_poly.entity_id
_entity_poly.type
_entity_poly.pdbx_seq_one_letter_code
_entity_poly.pdbx_strand_id
1 'polypeptide(L)'
;MNRKFDSPRPISNGVNIRSIGIVGYGAFGKLLHTLVGRFAPSAEVRVFSSREKPDGKTFFTLEETAQSDAVVLAVPIHAFEDALKNILPLVCKDTVIIDVATVKVHTTAILKRVAGEQPYIATHPMWGPESYEKRNGDVSGFRIVLAEHSLPNEVYTALAEFLKQCGFDVVEMTPEQHDKHLAETLFLTHFIGQIVAQGGFNRTEIDTVSFGYLMDAVESVKHDGKLFKDVYTFNPYCKEVLERFEISEGKVSKLLEK
;
A
#
# COMPACT_ATOMS: atom_id res chain seq x y z
N MET A 1 14.85 17.14 -21.08
CA MET A 1 14.14 18.38 -20.66
C MET A 1 13.76 18.19 -19.19
N ASN A 2 14.55 18.73 -18.25
CA ASN A 2 14.29 18.63 -16.81
C ASN A 2 13.06 19.47 -16.47
N ARG A 3 11.90 18.85 -16.33
CA ARG A 3 10.79 19.51 -15.64
C ARG A 3 11.19 19.59 -14.16
N LYS A 4 11.50 20.80 -13.68
CA LYS A 4 11.50 21.07 -12.25
C LYS A 4 10.07 20.82 -11.77
N PHE A 5 9.87 19.78 -10.98
CA PHE A 5 8.66 19.65 -10.20
C PHE A 5 8.70 20.75 -9.14
N ASP A 6 7.89 21.78 -9.31
CA ASP A 6 7.62 22.73 -8.23
C ASP A 6 7.05 21.93 -7.06
N SER A 7 7.54 22.19 -5.85
CA SER A 7 6.99 21.57 -4.64
C SER A 7 5.48 21.80 -4.61
N PRO A 8 4.64 20.76 -4.35
CA PRO A 8 3.20 20.94 -4.29
C PRO A 8 2.88 22.04 -3.28
N ARG A 9 1.89 22.88 -3.62
CA ARG A 9 1.46 23.95 -2.71
C ARG A 9 0.93 23.29 -1.43
N PRO A 10 1.20 23.87 -0.25
CA PRO A 10 0.62 23.36 0.99
C PRO A 10 -0.89 23.21 0.82
N ILE A 11 -1.48 22.19 1.42
CA ILE A 11 -2.91 21.89 1.35
C ILE A 11 -3.68 23.12 1.85
N SER A 12 -4.01 24.01 0.92
CA SER A 12 -4.70 25.25 1.21
C SER A 12 -6.19 25.01 1.06
N ASN A 13 -6.87 24.54 2.07
CA ASN A 13 -8.34 24.59 2.23
C ASN A 13 -8.71 24.06 3.62
N GLY A 14 -8.06 24.58 4.67
CA GLY A 14 -8.45 24.26 6.07
C GLY A 14 -7.83 23.02 6.68
N VAL A 15 -7.13 22.18 5.93
CA VAL A 15 -6.40 21.01 6.44
C VAL A 15 -4.92 21.37 6.58
N ASN A 16 -4.49 21.63 7.81
CA ASN A 16 -3.09 21.96 8.09
C ASN A 16 -2.41 20.76 8.74
N ILE A 17 -1.99 19.78 7.95
CA ILE A 17 -1.16 18.66 8.44
C ILE A 17 0.27 19.16 8.56
N ARG A 18 0.72 19.37 9.78
CA ARG A 18 2.08 19.83 10.13
C ARG A 18 2.97 18.69 10.60
N SER A 19 2.36 17.59 11.03
CA SER A 19 3.08 16.42 11.53
C SER A 19 2.45 15.12 11.03
N ILE A 20 3.30 14.15 10.67
CA ILE A 20 2.91 12.84 10.16
C ILE A 20 3.62 11.77 10.97
N GLY A 21 2.85 10.94 11.66
CA GLY A 21 3.31 9.73 12.31
C GLY A 21 3.31 8.55 11.35
N ILE A 22 4.37 7.75 11.32
CA ILE A 22 4.44 6.50 10.55
C ILE A 22 4.62 5.36 11.54
N VAL A 23 3.63 4.49 11.64
CA VAL A 23 3.69 3.28 12.47
C VAL A 23 4.06 2.10 11.59
N GLY A 24 5.30 1.62 11.75
CA GLY A 24 5.91 0.57 10.94
C GLY A 24 7.01 1.11 10.02
N TYR A 25 8.20 0.48 10.10
CA TYR A 25 9.36 0.87 9.30
C TYR A 25 9.92 -0.32 8.49
N GLY A 26 8.99 -1.07 7.87
CA GLY A 26 9.29 -2.06 6.84
C GLY A 26 9.70 -1.40 5.52
N ALA A 27 9.79 -2.17 4.45
CA ALA A 27 10.18 -1.65 3.13
C ALA A 27 9.28 -0.48 2.69
N PHE A 28 7.95 -0.62 2.82
CA PHE A 28 7.00 0.44 2.46
C PHE A 28 7.06 1.64 3.43
N GLY A 29 7.19 1.43 4.75
CA GLY A 29 7.32 2.51 5.72
C GLY A 29 8.55 3.38 5.49
N LYS A 30 9.68 2.78 5.07
CA LYS A 30 10.91 3.51 4.67
C LYS A 30 10.68 4.36 3.42
N LEU A 31 10.01 3.78 2.41
CA LEU A 31 9.63 4.51 1.20
C LEU A 31 8.70 5.67 1.53
N LEU A 32 7.69 5.44 2.36
CA LEU A 32 6.74 6.46 2.78
C LEU A 32 7.44 7.62 3.48
N HIS A 33 8.38 7.33 4.41
CA HIS A 33 9.21 8.35 5.05
C HIS A 33 9.97 9.23 4.01
N THR A 34 10.55 8.60 2.99
CA THR A 34 11.22 9.29 1.89
C THR A 34 10.25 10.19 1.10
N LEU A 35 9.05 9.68 0.80
CA LEU A 35 8.04 10.41 0.02
C LEU A 35 7.45 11.58 0.79
N VAL A 36 7.20 11.43 2.09
CA VAL A 36 6.76 12.55 2.93
C VAL A 36 7.81 13.65 2.94
N GLY A 37 9.09 13.30 3.13
CA GLY A 37 10.18 14.27 3.04
C GLY A 37 10.28 14.99 1.68
N ARG A 38 9.88 14.31 0.61
CA ARG A 38 9.87 14.89 -0.76
C ARG A 38 8.68 15.79 -1.02
N PHE A 39 7.46 15.35 -0.67
CA PHE A 39 6.21 16.01 -1.07
C PHE A 39 5.62 16.93 0.00
N ALA A 40 6.00 16.73 1.25
CA ALA A 40 5.61 17.56 2.39
C ALA A 40 6.84 17.94 3.25
N PRO A 41 7.86 18.62 2.67
CA PRO A 41 9.15 18.87 3.35
C PRO A 41 9.03 19.77 4.60
N SER A 42 7.90 20.46 4.77
CA SER A 42 7.63 21.27 5.97
C SER A 42 6.95 20.48 7.08
N ALA A 43 6.50 19.25 6.82
CA ALA A 43 5.87 18.41 7.85
C ALA A 43 6.94 17.76 8.73
N GLU A 44 6.71 17.77 10.04
CA GLU A 44 7.49 16.96 10.98
C GLU A 44 7.11 15.49 10.81
N VAL A 45 8.09 14.61 10.62
CA VAL A 45 7.85 13.17 10.46
C VAL A 45 8.36 12.43 11.68
N ARG A 46 7.49 11.65 12.31
CA ARG A 46 7.79 10.80 13.46
C ARG A 46 7.56 9.35 13.09
N VAL A 47 8.57 8.51 13.23
CA VAL A 47 8.50 7.10 12.88
C VAL A 47 8.53 6.24 14.14
N PHE A 48 7.56 5.35 14.30
CA PHE A 48 7.61 4.29 15.28
C PHE A 48 7.92 2.95 14.62
N SER A 49 8.89 2.24 15.19
CA SER A 49 9.25 0.87 14.81
C SER A 49 9.54 0.04 16.05
N SER A 50 8.95 -1.15 16.16
CA SER A 50 9.26 -2.08 17.26
C SER A 50 10.70 -2.63 17.22
N ARG A 51 11.46 -2.35 16.16
CA ARG A 51 12.83 -2.84 15.95
C ARG A 51 13.90 -1.76 16.18
N GLU A 52 13.49 -0.50 16.23
CA GLU A 52 14.38 0.65 16.36
C GLU A 52 14.17 1.30 17.73
N LYS A 53 15.25 1.84 18.30
CA LYS A 53 15.16 2.62 19.52
C LYS A 53 14.87 4.08 19.19
N PRO A 54 14.04 4.78 19.97
CA PRO A 54 13.85 6.21 19.81
C PRO A 54 15.19 6.97 19.85
N ASP A 55 15.41 7.85 18.86
CA ASP A 55 16.61 8.68 18.72
C ASP A 55 16.28 10.19 18.77
N GLY A 56 14.98 10.53 18.86
CA GLY A 56 14.47 11.90 18.87
C GLY A 56 14.68 12.68 17.56
N LYS A 57 15.01 11.98 16.46
CA LYS A 57 15.22 12.58 15.12
C LYS A 57 14.35 11.91 14.06
N THR A 58 14.47 10.61 13.91
CA THR A 58 13.70 9.79 12.98
C THR A 58 12.75 8.87 13.75
N PHE A 59 13.28 8.23 14.80
CA PHE A 59 12.55 7.26 15.59
C PHE A 59 12.08 7.86 16.91
N PHE A 60 10.80 7.63 17.18
CA PHE A 60 10.08 8.14 18.34
C PHE A 60 9.34 6.99 19.05
N THR A 61 8.87 7.22 20.26
CA THR A 61 7.97 6.27 20.93
C THR A 61 6.63 6.20 20.20
N LEU A 62 5.82 5.19 20.49
CA LEU A 62 4.48 5.08 19.92
C LEU A 62 3.61 6.28 20.34
N GLU A 63 3.73 6.69 21.60
CA GLU A 63 3.03 7.85 22.17
C GLU A 63 3.38 9.15 21.44
N GLU A 64 4.66 9.42 21.20
CA GLU A 64 5.12 10.60 20.48
C GLU A 64 4.65 10.59 19.03
N THR A 65 4.72 9.40 18.37
CA THR A 65 4.26 9.22 16.98
C THR A 65 2.75 9.42 16.86
N ALA A 66 1.99 9.00 17.87
CA ALA A 66 0.54 9.16 17.92
C ALA A 66 0.07 10.62 18.03
N GLN A 67 0.90 11.51 18.55
CA GLN A 67 0.58 12.94 18.71
C GLN A 67 0.72 13.73 17.39
N SER A 68 0.82 13.05 16.24
CA SER A 68 0.85 13.68 14.93
C SER A 68 -0.55 14.03 14.42
N ASP A 69 -0.65 15.02 13.51
CA ASP A 69 -1.92 15.41 12.89
C ASP A 69 -2.51 14.29 12.01
N ALA A 70 -1.63 13.48 11.40
CA ALA A 70 -2.02 12.25 10.69
C ALA A 70 -1.11 11.10 11.09
N VAL A 71 -1.66 9.89 11.21
CA VAL A 71 -0.89 8.67 11.53
C VAL A 71 -1.14 7.62 10.46
N VAL A 72 -0.06 7.20 9.80
CA VAL A 72 -0.09 6.16 8.76
C VAL A 72 0.27 4.81 9.36
N LEU A 73 -0.61 3.83 9.21
CA LEU A 73 -0.38 2.45 9.61
C LEU A 73 0.28 1.67 8.47
N ALA A 74 1.62 1.62 8.46
CA ALA A 74 2.44 0.91 7.48
C ALA A 74 2.92 -0.45 8.03
N VAL A 75 2.00 -1.21 8.58
CA VAL A 75 2.21 -2.53 9.19
C VAL A 75 1.67 -3.66 8.30
N PRO A 76 2.12 -4.93 8.50
CA PRO A 76 1.51 -6.07 7.82
C PRO A 76 0.00 -6.19 8.10
N ILE A 77 -0.75 -6.74 7.13
CA ILE A 77 -2.22 -6.83 7.20
C ILE A 77 -2.68 -7.56 8.48
N HIS A 78 -2.04 -8.68 8.83
CA HIS A 78 -2.35 -9.45 10.03
C HIS A 78 -2.10 -8.70 11.35
N ALA A 79 -1.26 -7.66 11.34
CA ALA A 79 -0.94 -6.84 12.52
C ALA A 79 -1.75 -5.53 12.57
N PHE A 80 -2.61 -5.27 11.56
CA PHE A 80 -3.30 -3.99 11.41
C PHE A 80 -4.25 -3.67 12.57
N GLU A 81 -5.05 -4.65 13.00
CA GLU A 81 -6.02 -4.45 14.08
C GLU A 81 -5.33 -4.13 15.41
N ASP A 82 -4.28 -4.86 15.74
CA ASP A 82 -3.53 -4.63 16.98
C ASP A 82 -2.81 -3.27 16.95
N ALA A 83 -2.22 -2.91 15.81
CA ALA A 83 -1.60 -1.60 15.65
C ALA A 83 -2.62 -0.46 15.81
N LEU A 84 -3.82 -0.60 15.22
CA LEU A 84 -4.90 0.37 15.36
C LEU A 84 -5.36 0.48 16.83
N LYS A 85 -5.61 -0.63 17.51
CA LYS A 85 -6.03 -0.66 18.92
C LYS A 85 -4.99 -0.03 19.85
N ASN A 86 -3.71 -0.24 19.56
CA ASN A 86 -2.64 0.32 20.38
C ASN A 86 -2.46 1.83 20.18
N ILE A 87 -2.73 2.35 18.97
CA ILE A 87 -2.54 3.77 18.68
C ILE A 87 -3.75 4.63 19.06
N LEU A 88 -4.99 4.11 18.95
CA LEU A 88 -6.21 4.88 19.19
C LEU A 88 -6.30 5.56 20.55
N PRO A 89 -5.89 4.93 21.67
CA PRO A 89 -5.91 5.60 22.98
C PRO A 89 -4.91 6.76 23.11
N LEU A 90 -3.98 6.87 22.16
CA LEU A 90 -2.85 7.80 22.20
C LEU A 90 -3.01 8.99 21.26
N VAL A 91 -3.89 8.89 20.25
CA VAL A 91 -4.08 9.95 19.25
C VAL A 91 -4.99 11.06 19.75
N CYS A 92 -4.83 12.26 19.20
CA CYS A 92 -5.79 13.33 19.39
C CYS A 92 -7.09 13.06 18.62
N LYS A 93 -8.21 13.61 19.07
CA LYS A 93 -9.53 13.38 18.45
C LYS A 93 -9.61 13.75 16.97
N ASP A 94 -8.80 14.72 16.54
CA ASP A 94 -8.79 15.22 15.16
C ASP A 94 -7.66 14.56 14.31
N THR A 95 -6.85 13.68 14.89
CA THR A 95 -5.80 12.95 14.18
C THR A 95 -6.42 12.04 13.12
N VAL A 96 -5.94 12.13 11.88
CA VAL A 96 -6.41 11.28 10.79
C VAL A 96 -5.63 9.96 10.76
N ILE A 97 -6.31 8.83 10.87
CA ILE A 97 -5.70 7.51 10.67
C ILE A 97 -5.69 7.17 9.18
N ILE A 98 -4.52 6.87 8.64
CA ILE A 98 -4.34 6.51 7.23
C ILE A 98 -3.93 5.05 7.14
N ASP A 99 -4.79 4.24 6.53
CA ASP A 99 -4.52 2.85 6.18
C ASP A 99 -3.88 2.80 4.79
N VAL A 100 -2.74 2.12 4.68
CA VAL A 100 -2.03 1.87 3.41
C VAL A 100 -1.88 0.38 3.10
N ALA A 101 -2.61 -0.49 3.81
CA ALA A 101 -2.53 -1.93 3.61
C ALA A 101 -3.02 -2.36 2.22
N THR A 102 -2.54 -3.50 1.76
CA THR A 102 -2.84 -4.05 0.42
C THR A 102 -4.27 -4.53 0.27
N VAL A 103 -4.93 -5.03 1.32
CA VAL A 103 -6.32 -5.53 1.29
C VAL A 103 -7.25 -4.51 1.94
N LYS A 104 -8.41 -4.21 1.32
CA LYS A 104 -9.29 -3.14 1.79
C LYS A 104 -10.54 -3.63 2.52
N VAL A 105 -11.19 -4.72 2.08
CA VAL A 105 -12.40 -5.24 2.78
C VAL A 105 -12.09 -5.54 4.25
N HIS A 106 -10.98 -6.21 4.52
CA HIS A 106 -10.58 -6.57 5.88
C HIS A 106 -10.23 -5.32 6.73
N THR A 107 -9.37 -4.43 6.23
CA THR A 107 -8.92 -3.27 7.02
C THR A 107 -10.02 -2.24 7.23
N THR A 108 -10.90 -2.02 6.24
CA THR A 108 -12.06 -1.12 6.41
C THR A 108 -13.09 -1.67 7.39
N ALA A 109 -13.31 -2.99 7.42
CA ALA A 109 -14.18 -3.60 8.44
C ALA A 109 -13.62 -3.37 9.86
N ILE A 110 -12.29 -3.45 10.02
CA ILE A 110 -11.62 -3.14 11.29
C ILE A 110 -11.79 -1.66 11.64
N LEU A 111 -11.49 -0.74 10.69
CA LEU A 111 -11.64 0.70 10.90
C LEU A 111 -13.07 1.05 11.34
N LYS A 112 -14.09 0.59 10.62
CA LYS A 112 -15.50 0.83 10.97
C LYS A 112 -15.89 0.31 12.36
N ARG A 113 -15.32 -0.81 12.79
CA ARG A 113 -15.63 -1.42 14.08
C ARG A 113 -14.85 -0.83 15.25
N VAL A 114 -13.59 -0.43 15.01
CA VAL A 114 -12.64 -0.12 16.10
C VAL A 114 -12.36 1.37 16.22
N ALA A 115 -12.37 2.13 15.09
CA ALA A 115 -11.99 3.54 15.12
C ALA A 115 -13.03 4.45 15.83
N GLY A 116 -14.29 4.04 15.94
CA GLY A 116 -15.32 4.87 16.55
C GLY A 116 -15.52 6.18 15.79
N GLU A 117 -15.35 7.31 16.49
CA GLU A 117 -15.43 8.66 15.90
C GLU A 117 -14.09 9.17 15.35
N GLN A 118 -13.00 8.39 15.45
CA GLN A 118 -11.70 8.79 14.97
C GLN A 118 -11.71 8.95 13.44
N PRO A 119 -11.29 10.09 12.88
CA PRO A 119 -11.20 10.27 11.44
C PRO A 119 -10.23 9.27 10.79
N TYR A 120 -10.64 8.66 9.70
CA TYR A 120 -9.79 7.73 8.97
C TYR A 120 -9.98 7.81 7.45
N ILE A 121 -8.97 7.31 6.73
CA ILE A 121 -9.05 7.02 5.31
C ILE A 121 -8.32 5.71 5.01
N ALA A 122 -8.99 4.83 4.27
CA ALA A 122 -8.44 3.58 3.76
C ALA A 122 -7.92 3.78 2.34
N THR A 123 -6.62 3.62 2.15
CA THR A 123 -5.94 3.79 0.87
C THR A 123 -5.15 2.53 0.52
N HIS A 124 -4.79 2.40 -0.76
CA HIS A 124 -3.79 1.42 -1.19
C HIS A 124 -2.93 2.02 -2.30
N PRO A 125 -1.66 2.37 -2.01
CA PRO A 125 -0.65 2.63 -3.03
C PRO A 125 -0.37 1.35 -3.83
N MET A 126 -0.73 1.34 -5.14
CA MET A 126 -0.63 0.16 -6.02
C MET A 126 0.80 -0.07 -6.54
N TRP A 127 1.79 0.25 -5.75
CA TRP A 127 3.20 0.17 -6.08
C TRP A 127 4.04 0.04 -4.80
N GLY A 128 5.27 -0.42 -4.93
CA GLY A 128 6.18 -0.62 -3.82
C GLY A 128 7.59 -0.04 -4.09
N PRO A 129 8.53 -0.25 -3.15
CA PRO A 129 9.90 0.26 -3.26
C PRO A 129 10.59 -0.15 -4.57
N GLU A 130 10.45 -1.40 -4.99
CA GLU A 130 11.05 -1.89 -6.23
C GLU A 130 10.56 -1.14 -7.47
N SER A 131 9.25 -0.91 -7.57
CA SER A 131 8.67 -0.14 -8.68
C SER A 131 9.13 1.32 -8.66
N TYR A 132 9.27 1.90 -7.47
CA TYR A 132 9.79 3.25 -7.29
C TYR A 132 11.26 3.37 -7.72
N GLU A 133 12.09 2.40 -7.34
CA GLU A 133 13.51 2.35 -7.71
C GLU A 133 13.69 2.11 -9.21
N LYS A 134 12.96 1.17 -9.83
CA LYS A 134 12.98 0.91 -11.27
C LYS A 134 12.62 2.14 -12.11
N ARG A 135 11.84 3.07 -11.56
CA ARG A 135 11.49 4.33 -12.20
C ARG A 135 12.35 5.52 -11.77
N ASN A 136 13.48 5.26 -11.09
CA ASN A 136 14.37 6.31 -10.57
C ASN A 136 13.65 7.38 -9.75
N GLY A 137 12.65 6.96 -8.96
CA GLY A 137 11.87 7.83 -8.12
C GLY A 137 10.77 8.64 -8.84
N ASP A 138 10.52 8.40 -10.12
CA ASP A 138 9.37 9.01 -10.81
C ASP A 138 8.07 8.35 -10.37
N VAL A 139 7.19 9.12 -9.75
CA VAL A 139 5.85 8.66 -9.27
C VAL A 139 4.73 8.88 -10.28
N SER A 140 5.00 9.55 -11.41
CA SER A 140 3.99 9.91 -12.40
C SER A 140 3.23 8.69 -12.90
N GLY A 141 1.90 8.69 -12.75
CA GLY A 141 1.03 7.59 -13.14
C GLY A 141 1.04 6.39 -12.19
N PHE A 142 1.72 6.45 -11.05
CA PHE A 142 1.50 5.48 -9.98
C PHE A 142 0.11 5.68 -9.37
N ARG A 143 -0.64 4.59 -9.24
CA ARG A 143 -2.02 4.64 -8.73
C ARG A 143 -2.05 4.58 -7.22
N ILE A 144 -2.92 5.40 -6.62
CA ILE A 144 -3.32 5.29 -5.22
C ILE A 144 -4.83 5.10 -5.20
N VAL A 145 -5.29 3.99 -4.67
CA VAL A 145 -6.72 3.75 -4.47
C VAL A 145 -7.15 4.41 -3.17
N LEU A 146 -8.26 5.15 -3.23
CA LEU A 146 -9.01 5.66 -2.08
C LEU A 146 -10.30 4.84 -1.98
N ALA A 147 -10.41 4.01 -0.94
CA ALA A 147 -11.45 2.98 -0.89
C ALA A 147 -12.59 3.31 0.07
N GLU A 148 -12.31 3.96 1.20
CA GLU A 148 -13.28 4.27 2.25
C GLU A 148 -12.75 5.38 3.15
N HIS A 149 -13.61 6.24 3.69
CA HIS A 149 -13.19 7.27 4.66
C HIS A 149 -14.34 7.72 5.56
N SER A 150 -13.98 8.31 6.71
CA SER A 150 -14.88 9.05 7.60
C SER A 150 -14.59 10.56 7.64
N LEU A 151 -13.73 11.03 6.72
CA LEU A 151 -13.32 12.44 6.66
C LEU A 151 -14.47 13.34 6.19
N PRO A 152 -14.53 14.62 6.66
CA PRO A 152 -15.33 15.63 5.99
C PRO A 152 -14.97 15.75 4.51
N ASN A 153 -15.96 15.98 3.63
CA ASN A 153 -15.75 16.04 2.18
C ASN A 153 -14.66 17.02 1.75
N GLU A 154 -14.54 18.15 2.42
CA GLU A 154 -13.52 19.16 2.13
C GLU A 154 -12.10 18.63 2.39
N VAL A 155 -11.92 17.89 3.49
CA VAL A 155 -10.65 17.27 3.86
C VAL A 155 -10.28 16.16 2.87
N TYR A 156 -11.24 15.31 2.54
CA TYR A 156 -11.08 14.24 1.56
C TYR A 156 -10.69 14.80 0.19
N THR A 157 -11.42 15.79 -0.30
CA THR A 157 -11.15 16.43 -1.59
C THR A 157 -9.75 17.07 -1.61
N ALA A 158 -9.37 17.78 -0.54
CA ALA A 158 -8.05 18.39 -0.44
C ALA A 158 -6.92 17.35 -0.47
N LEU A 159 -7.10 16.21 0.21
CA LEU A 159 -6.14 15.11 0.18
C LEU A 159 -6.02 14.49 -1.22
N ALA A 160 -7.15 14.20 -1.89
CA ALA A 160 -7.16 13.64 -3.24
C ALA A 160 -6.46 14.59 -4.26
N GLU A 161 -6.73 15.88 -4.17
CA GLU A 161 -6.08 16.88 -5.03
C GLU A 161 -4.57 17.01 -4.71
N PHE A 162 -4.18 16.95 -3.45
CA PHE A 162 -2.76 16.93 -3.07
C PHE A 162 -2.03 15.73 -3.70
N LEU A 163 -2.59 14.53 -3.61
CA LEU A 163 -2.00 13.33 -4.23
C LEU A 163 -1.86 13.48 -5.75
N LYS A 164 -2.87 14.03 -6.43
CA LYS A 164 -2.81 14.33 -7.87
C LYS A 164 -1.72 15.36 -8.19
N GLN A 165 -1.57 16.42 -7.38
CA GLN A 165 -0.49 17.40 -7.54
C GLN A 165 0.91 16.81 -7.33
N CYS A 166 1.04 15.77 -6.50
CA CYS A 166 2.28 15.01 -6.35
C CYS A 166 2.61 14.15 -7.58
N GLY A 167 1.67 14.00 -8.53
CA GLY A 167 1.83 13.21 -9.75
C GLY A 167 1.23 11.81 -9.70
N PHE A 168 0.49 11.48 -8.64
CA PHE A 168 -0.19 10.19 -8.54
C PHE A 168 -1.52 10.18 -9.31
N ASP A 169 -1.87 9.02 -9.86
CA ASP A 169 -3.21 8.73 -10.37
C ASP A 169 -4.09 8.28 -9.19
N VAL A 170 -5.04 9.12 -8.79
CA VAL A 170 -6.00 8.80 -7.74
C VAL A 170 -7.18 8.05 -8.34
N VAL A 171 -7.47 6.86 -7.79
CA VAL A 171 -8.56 5.99 -8.22
C VAL A 171 -9.51 5.79 -7.04
N GLU A 172 -10.79 6.11 -7.22
CA GLU A 172 -11.81 5.93 -6.19
C GLU A 172 -12.65 4.69 -6.50
N MET A 173 -12.81 3.81 -5.52
CA MET A 173 -13.65 2.61 -5.63
C MET A 173 -13.98 2.06 -4.25
N THR A 174 -15.03 1.22 -4.16
CA THR A 174 -15.35 0.58 -2.88
C THR A 174 -14.31 -0.48 -2.48
N PRO A 175 -14.22 -0.82 -1.17
CA PRO A 175 -13.34 -1.90 -0.71
C PRO A 175 -13.58 -3.22 -1.44
N GLU A 176 -14.84 -3.56 -1.73
CA GLU A 176 -15.22 -4.78 -2.43
C GLU A 176 -14.76 -4.77 -3.90
N GLN A 177 -14.92 -3.63 -4.60
CA GLN A 177 -14.44 -3.49 -5.97
C GLN A 177 -12.92 -3.60 -6.01
N HIS A 178 -12.23 -2.93 -5.08
CA HIS A 178 -10.79 -3.00 -4.95
C HIS A 178 -10.31 -4.44 -4.77
N ASP A 179 -10.84 -5.16 -3.79
CA ASP A 179 -10.35 -6.48 -3.45
C ASP A 179 -10.70 -7.54 -4.51
N LYS A 180 -11.80 -7.38 -5.24
CA LYS A 180 -12.09 -8.20 -6.45
C LYS A 180 -11.02 -8.00 -7.52
N HIS A 181 -10.73 -6.74 -7.88
CA HIS A 181 -9.69 -6.43 -8.86
C HIS A 181 -8.30 -6.88 -8.39
N LEU A 182 -8.00 -6.71 -7.09
CA LEU A 182 -6.74 -7.13 -6.51
C LEU A 182 -6.54 -8.65 -6.61
N ALA A 183 -7.59 -9.44 -6.39
CA ALA A 183 -7.54 -10.88 -6.52
C ALA A 183 -7.24 -11.31 -7.97
N GLU A 184 -7.85 -10.65 -8.95
CA GLU A 184 -7.66 -10.95 -10.37
C GLU A 184 -6.34 -10.43 -10.95
N THR A 185 -5.68 -9.51 -10.28
CA THR A 185 -4.44 -8.89 -10.75
C THR A 185 -3.26 -9.24 -9.86
N LEU A 186 -3.11 -8.58 -8.72
CA LEU A 186 -1.95 -8.75 -7.83
C LEU A 186 -1.84 -10.19 -7.31
N PHE A 187 -2.92 -10.75 -6.74
CA PHE A 187 -2.87 -12.12 -6.20
C PHE A 187 -2.55 -13.14 -7.30
N LEU A 188 -3.21 -13.05 -8.47
CA LEU A 188 -2.95 -13.96 -9.59
C LEU A 188 -1.50 -13.85 -10.07
N THR A 189 -0.95 -12.64 -10.17
CA THR A 189 0.46 -12.42 -10.53
C THR A 189 1.40 -13.08 -9.52
N HIS A 190 1.14 -12.89 -8.22
CA HIS A 190 1.94 -13.53 -7.16
C HIS A 190 1.81 -15.06 -7.22
N PHE A 191 0.61 -15.59 -7.44
CA PHE A 191 0.39 -17.02 -7.50
C PHE A 191 1.15 -17.67 -8.65
N ILE A 192 1.04 -17.12 -9.86
CA ILE A 192 1.79 -17.59 -11.05
C ILE A 192 3.29 -17.43 -10.81
N GLY A 193 3.72 -16.28 -10.31
CA GLY A 193 5.13 -16.01 -10.03
C GLY A 193 5.74 -16.99 -9.05
N GLN A 194 5.01 -17.36 -7.98
CA GLN A 194 5.45 -18.37 -7.02
C GLN A 194 5.53 -19.77 -7.64
N ILE A 195 4.57 -20.14 -8.50
CA ILE A 195 4.61 -21.43 -9.21
C ILE A 195 5.86 -21.50 -10.12
N VAL A 196 6.11 -20.49 -10.92
CA VAL A 196 7.26 -20.44 -11.82
C VAL A 196 8.57 -20.47 -11.05
N ALA A 197 8.67 -19.70 -9.97
CA ALA A 197 9.86 -19.67 -9.11
C ALA A 197 10.12 -21.04 -8.45
N GLN A 198 9.09 -21.71 -7.94
CA GLN A 198 9.20 -23.03 -7.31
C GLN A 198 9.47 -24.14 -8.32
N GLY A 199 9.04 -23.99 -9.57
CA GLY A 199 9.36 -24.91 -10.66
C GLY A 199 10.81 -24.84 -11.11
N GLY A 200 11.61 -23.90 -10.62
CA GLY A 200 13.03 -23.75 -10.94
C GLY A 200 13.27 -23.23 -12.38
N PHE A 201 12.26 -22.63 -13.01
CA PHE A 201 12.41 -22.01 -14.31
C PHE A 201 13.25 -20.74 -14.21
N ASN A 202 14.26 -20.62 -15.08
CA ASN A 202 15.22 -19.52 -15.06
C ASN A 202 15.43 -18.96 -16.46
N ARG A 203 15.98 -17.75 -16.55
CA ARG A 203 16.40 -17.14 -17.81
C ARG A 203 17.49 -17.95 -18.50
N THR A 204 17.51 -17.91 -19.82
CA THR A 204 18.46 -18.59 -20.69
C THR A 204 18.99 -17.63 -21.76
N GLU A 205 19.96 -18.08 -22.56
CA GLU A 205 20.52 -17.27 -23.65
C GLU A 205 19.56 -17.07 -24.83
N ILE A 206 18.45 -17.84 -24.88
CA ILE A 206 17.48 -17.81 -25.99
C ILE A 206 16.08 -17.36 -25.52
N ASP A 207 15.99 -16.59 -24.47
CA ASP A 207 14.71 -16.07 -23.97
C ASP A 207 13.96 -15.34 -25.07
N THR A 208 12.69 -15.68 -25.22
CA THR A 208 11.78 -14.84 -26.00
C THR A 208 11.41 -13.57 -25.23
N VAL A 209 10.97 -12.53 -25.95
CA VAL A 209 10.51 -11.28 -25.30
C VAL A 209 9.37 -11.54 -24.32
N SER A 210 8.42 -12.42 -24.65
CA SER A 210 7.31 -12.79 -23.78
C SER A 210 7.75 -13.56 -22.53
N PHE A 211 8.76 -14.43 -22.65
CA PHE A 211 9.35 -15.07 -21.48
C PHE A 211 10.07 -14.06 -20.58
N GLY A 212 10.71 -13.05 -21.18
CA GLY A 212 11.29 -11.92 -20.44
C GLY A 212 10.26 -11.22 -19.55
N TYR A 213 9.06 -10.88 -20.08
CA TYR A 213 7.98 -10.28 -19.29
C TYR A 213 7.47 -11.18 -18.16
N LEU A 214 7.35 -12.49 -18.41
CA LEU A 214 7.00 -13.45 -17.37
C LEU A 214 8.04 -13.43 -16.23
N MET A 215 9.31 -13.50 -16.57
CA MET A 215 10.40 -13.53 -15.60
C MET A 215 10.54 -12.20 -14.84
N ASP A 216 10.25 -11.06 -15.46
CA ASP A 216 10.19 -9.77 -14.77
C ASP A 216 9.09 -9.75 -13.70
N ALA A 217 7.92 -10.34 -14.00
CA ALA A 217 6.85 -10.50 -13.03
C ALA A 217 7.26 -11.46 -11.89
N VAL A 218 7.89 -12.60 -12.23
CA VAL A 218 8.40 -13.55 -11.22
C VAL A 218 9.41 -12.89 -10.28
N GLU A 219 10.39 -12.17 -10.84
CA GLU A 219 11.40 -11.45 -10.05
C GLU A 219 10.76 -10.46 -9.07
N SER A 220 9.70 -9.76 -9.48
CA SER A 220 9.05 -8.76 -8.65
C SER A 220 8.24 -9.32 -7.48
N VAL A 221 7.87 -10.62 -7.50
CA VAL A 221 6.99 -11.20 -6.48
C VAL A 221 7.58 -12.38 -5.70
N LYS A 222 8.68 -12.97 -6.17
CA LYS A 222 9.24 -14.21 -5.59
C LYS A 222 9.66 -14.08 -4.11
N HIS A 223 9.99 -12.89 -3.67
CA HIS A 223 10.44 -12.61 -2.29
C HIS A 223 9.31 -12.18 -1.35
N ASP A 224 8.10 -11.95 -1.86
CA ASP A 224 6.96 -11.41 -1.12
C ASP A 224 6.03 -12.48 -0.51
N GLY A 225 6.57 -13.64 -0.14
CA GLY A 225 5.78 -14.78 0.33
C GLY A 225 4.91 -14.47 1.56
N LYS A 226 5.30 -13.53 2.42
CA LYS A 226 4.46 -13.09 3.57
C LYS A 226 3.26 -12.27 3.09
N LEU A 227 3.48 -11.30 2.22
CA LEU A 227 2.41 -10.49 1.63
C LEU A 227 1.45 -11.37 0.85
N PHE A 228 1.96 -12.32 0.05
CA PHE A 228 1.14 -13.27 -0.70
C PHE A 228 0.18 -14.06 0.20
N LYS A 229 0.69 -14.59 1.33
CA LYS A 229 -0.14 -15.30 2.32
C LYS A 229 -1.18 -14.40 2.98
N ASP A 230 -0.80 -13.19 3.37
CA ASP A 230 -1.73 -12.21 3.97
C ASP A 230 -2.82 -11.83 2.96
N VAL A 231 -2.49 -11.55 1.70
CA VAL A 231 -3.48 -11.24 0.66
C VAL A 231 -4.46 -12.40 0.48
N TYR A 232 -3.98 -13.64 0.37
CA TYR A 232 -4.85 -14.80 0.26
C TYR A 232 -5.76 -14.99 1.48
N THR A 233 -5.22 -14.75 2.67
CA THR A 233 -5.95 -14.97 3.94
C THR A 233 -7.04 -13.93 4.15
N PHE A 234 -6.77 -12.66 3.83
CA PHE A 234 -7.60 -11.53 4.20
C PHE A 234 -8.45 -10.96 3.05
N ASN A 235 -8.14 -11.30 1.78
CA ASN A 235 -8.97 -10.94 0.64
C ASN A 235 -9.97 -12.05 0.35
N PRO A 236 -11.29 -11.84 0.55
CA PRO A 236 -12.29 -12.88 0.43
C PRO A 236 -12.47 -13.44 -0.99
N TYR A 237 -11.97 -12.75 -2.01
CA TYR A 237 -12.14 -13.11 -3.42
C TYR A 237 -11.00 -13.97 -3.98
N CYS A 238 -9.90 -14.14 -3.25
CA CYS A 238 -8.74 -14.91 -3.74
C CYS A 238 -9.04 -16.39 -3.96
N LYS A 239 -9.94 -17.00 -3.15
CA LYS A 239 -10.30 -18.42 -3.29
C LYS A 239 -10.98 -18.70 -4.63
N GLU A 240 -11.93 -17.85 -5.02
CA GLU A 240 -12.64 -17.98 -6.30
C GLU A 240 -11.67 -17.85 -7.49
N VAL A 241 -10.71 -16.93 -7.42
CA VAL A 241 -9.70 -16.75 -8.45
C VAL A 241 -8.81 -17.98 -8.55
N LEU A 242 -8.41 -18.56 -7.42
CA LEU A 242 -7.60 -19.79 -7.38
C LEU A 242 -8.35 -20.97 -8.01
N GLU A 243 -9.59 -21.22 -7.61
CA GLU A 243 -10.42 -22.28 -8.18
C GLU A 243 -10.61 -22.12 -9.69
N ARG A 244 -10.87 -20.89 -10.15
CA ARG A 244 -10.99 -20.58 -11.58
C ARG A 244 -9.67 -20.83 -12.33
N PHE A 245 -8.53 -20.52 -11.71
CA PHE A 245 -7.21 -20.81 -12.27
C PHE A 245 -6.96 -22.32 -12.43
N GLU A 246 -7.21 -23.10 -11.38
CA GLU A 246 -7.03 -24.57 -11.39
C GLU A 246 -7.90 -25.25 -12.47
N ILE A 247 -9.16 -24.83 -12.58
CA ILE A 247 -10.06 -25.32 -13.65
C ILE A 247 -9.50 -24.97 -15.04
N SER A 248 -8.96 -23.77 -15.19
CA SER A 248 -8.44 -23.30 -16.49
C SER A 248 -7.13 -23.98 -16.85
N GLU A 249 -6.25 -24.24 -15.88
CA GLU A 249 -5.04 -25.01 -16.03
C GLU A 249 -5.34 -26.42 -16.56
N GLY A 250 -6.27 -27.13 -15.92
CA GLY A 250 -6.70 -28.46 -16.38
C GLY A 250 -7.31 -28.47 -17.79
N LYS A 251 -7.97 -27.38 -18.23
CA LYS A 251 -8.44 -27.25 -19.62
C LYS A 251 -7.29 -27.08 -20.61
N VAL A 252 -6.28 -26.26 -20.24
CA VAL A 252 -5.09 -26.03 -21.08
C VAL A 252 -4.26 -27.30 -21.18
N SER A 253 -4.05 -28.02 -20.08
CA SER A 253 -3.31 -29.29 -20.08
C SER A 253 -3.92 -30.32 -21.05
N LYS A 254 -5.26 -30.41 -21.09
CA LYS A 254 -5.96 -31.29 -22.06
C LYS A 254 -5.77 -30.92 -23.53
N LEU A 255 -5.37 -29.70 -23.86
CA LEU A 255 -5.05 -29.31 -25.23
C LEU A 255 -3.72 -29.91 -25.71
N LEU A 256 -2.85 -30.31 -24.79
CA LEU A 256 -1.54 -30.88 -25.05
C LEU A 256 -1.59 -32.41 -25.21
N GLU A 257 -2.68 -33.05 -24.81
CA GLU A 257 -2.88 -34.50 -24.89
C GLU A 257 -3.43 -34.97 -26.25
N LYS A 258 -3.71 -34.05 -27.19
CA LYS A 258 -4.22 -34.31 -28.54
C LYS A 258 -3.10 -34.16 -29.57
#